data_bc3c587a6fd49aceef0f9845e403a3c2
#
_entry.id   bc3c587a6fd49aceef0f9845e403a3c2
#
_cell.length_a   1.000
_cell.length_b   1.000
_cell.length_c   1.000
_cell.angle_alpha   90.00
_cell.angle_beta   90.00
_cell.angle_gamma   90.00
#
_symmetry.space_group_name_H-M   'P 1'
#
loop_
_entity.id
_entity.type
_entity.pdbx_description
1 polymer ?
#
loop_
_entity_poly.entity_id
_entity_poly.type
_entity_poly.pdbx_seq_one_letter_code
_entity_poly.pdbx_strand_id
1 'polypeptide(L)'
;MANLPARRAAAILRSMRGRRVLVLGDVMLDEFVWGHVSRISPEAPVPVVRVTGQSFHLGGAGNVAANVRSLGGASAMAGTVGRDAGGERVREALAAAGVESRLVETGAGRPTTVKTRIVAHGQQVVRADR
;
A
#
# COMPACT_ATOMS: atom_id res chain seq x y z
N MET A 1 -8.52 -26.29 11.11
CA MET A 1 -8.89 -25.50 9.91
C MET A 1 -9.16 -26.43 8.76
N ALA A 2 -10.31 -26.34 8.08
CA ALA A 2 -10.61 -27.15 6.93
C ALA A 2 -9.65 -26.75 5.77
N ASN A 3 -8.88 -27.71 5.30
CA ASN A 3 -7.94 -27.48 4.19
C ASN A 3 -8.73 -27.35 2.88
N LEU A 4 -8.62 -26.22 2.16
CA LEU A 4 -9.30 -26.01 0.88
C LEU A 4 -8.60 -26.83 -0.20
N PRO A 5 -9.25 -27.82 -0.85
CA PRO A 5 -8.64 -28.60 -1.91
C PRO A 5 -8.17 -27.70 -3.07
N ALA A 6 -6.97 -27.96 -3.59
CA ALA A 6 -6.37 -27.16 -4.67
C ALA A 6 -7.29 -27.00 -5.89
N ARG A 7 -8.05 -28.07 -6.25
CA ARG A 7 -9.03 -28.02 -7.36
C ARG A 7 -10.14 -27.00 -7.09
N ARG A 8 -10.62 -26.90 -5.85
CA ARG A 8 -11.67 -25.94 -5.48
C ARG A 8 -11.11 -24.51 -5.43
N ALA A 9 -9.90 -24.33 -4.90
CA ALA A 9 -9.21 -23.02 -4.93
C ALA A 9 -9.04 -22.52 -6.38
N ALA A 10 -8.57 -23.37 -7.27
CA ALA A 10 -8.43 -23.04 -8.69
C ALA A 10 -9.77 -22.71 -9.38
N ALA A 11 -10.85 -23.38 -9.00
CA ALA A 11 -12.18 -23.09 -9.52
C ALA A 11 -12.68 -21.70 -9.07
N ILE A 12 -12.46 -21.36 -7.79
CA ILE A 12 -12.80 -20.03 -7.23
C ILE A 12 -12.00 -18.95 -7.96
N LEU A 13 -10.70 -19.10 -8.11
CA LEU A 13 -9.84 -18.12 -8.80
C LEU A 13 -10.28 -17.92 -10.26
N ARG A 14 -10.64 -19.01 -10.96
CA ARG A 14 -11.18 -18.87 -12.33
C ARG A 14 -12.49 -18.09 -12.37
N SER A 15 -13.36 -18.26 -11.37
CA SER A 15 -14.65 -17.56 -11.33
C SER A 15 -14.51 -16.06 -11.01
N MET A 16 -13.36 -15.61 -10.49
CA MET A 16 -13.07 -14.19 -10.25
C MET A 16 -12.71 -13.43 -11.53
N ARG A 17 -12.27 -14.12 -12.57
CA ARG A 17 -11.89 -13.48 -13.83
C ARG A 17 -13.05 -12.70 -14.44
N GLY A 18 -12.78 -11.43 -14.79
CA GLY A 18 -13.77 -10.53 -15.38
C GLY A 18 -14.85 -10.02 -14.40
N ARG A 19 -14.86 -10.45 -13.13
CA ARG A 19 -15.74 -9.86 -12.12
C ARG A 19 -15.32 -8.43 -11.84
N ARG A 20 -16.30 -7.52 -11.74
CA ARG A 20 -16.09 -6.10 -11.44
C ARG A 20 -16.32 -5.87 -9.95
N VAL A 21 -15.35 -5.26 -9.29
CA VAL A 21 -15.38 -4.96 -7.85
C VAL A 21 -15.10 -3.48 -7.65
N LEU A 22 -16.01 -2.78 -7.00
CA LEU A 22 -15.76 -1.44 -6.48
C LEU A 22 -15.22 -1.58 -5.05
N VAL A 23 -14.03 -1.04 -4.81
CA VAL A 23 -13.45 -0.94 -3.47
C VAL A 23 -13.64 0.49 -2.97
N LEU A 24 -14.38 0.65 -1.88
CA LEU A 24 -14.60 1.93 -1.22
C LEU A 24 -13.91 1.89 0.15
N GLY A 25 -13.04 2.85 0.43
CA GLY A 25 -12.38 2.90 1.74
C GLY A 25 -11.19 3.83 1.80
N ASP A 26 -10.43 3.74 2.90
CA ASP A 26 -9.27 4.56 3.14
C ASP A 26 -8.12 4.21 2.20
N VAL A 27 -7.79 5.16 1.33
CA VAL A 27 -6.64 5.10 0.43
C VAL A 27 -5.44 5.65 1.16
N MET A 28 -4.35 4.90 1.17
CA MET A 28 -3.11 5.32 1.84
C MET A 28 -1.89 4.81 1.10
N LEU A 29 -0.76 5.44 1.37
CA LEU A 29 0.54 5.04 0.88
C LEU A 29 1.34 4.36 1.99
N ASP A 30 1.79 3.15 1.76
CA ASP A 30 2.78 2.48 2.59
C ASP A 30 4.18 2.79 2.04
N GLU A 31 4.96 3.53 2.81
CA GLU A 31 6.35 3.87 2.52
C GLU A 31 7.27 3.00 3.37
N PHE A 32 8.24 2.35 2.74
CA PHE A 32 9.31 1.63 3.42
C PHE A 32 10.63 2.36 3.21
N VAL A 33 11.27 2.70 4.31
CA VAL A 33 12.60 3.28 4.34
C VAL A 33 13.55 2.18 4.82
N TRP A 34 14.39 1.69 3.92
CA TRP A 34 15.34 0.61 4.18
C TRP A 34 16.68 1.18 4.63
N GLY A 35 17.31 0.56 5.61
CA GLY A 35 18.60 1.03 6.08
C GLY A 35 19.35 0.06 6.98
N HIS A 36 20.45 0.55 7.51
CA HIS A 36 21.28 -0.15 8.46
C HIS A 36 21.46 0.70 9.72
N VAL A 37 21.47 0.04 10.87
CA VAL A 37 21.82 0.63 12.17
C VAL A 37 23.25 0.20 12.51
N SER A 38 24.15 1.15 12.68
CA SER A 38 25.54 0.90 13.07
C SER A 38 25.93 1.57 14.39
N ARG A 39 25.10 2.46 14.91
CA ARG A 39 25.36 3.19 16.15
C ARG A 39 24.08 3.67 16.81
N ILE A 40 24.18 3.97 18.11
CA ILE A 40 23.16 4.73 18.85
C ILE A 40 23.48 6.22 18.72
N SER A 41 22.44 7.06 18.70
CA SER A 41 22.60 8.51 18.65
C SER A 41 23.28 9.03 19.91
N PRO A 42 24.21 10.02 19.80
CA PRO A 42 24.72 10.71 20.96
C PRO A 42 23.71 11.66 21.62
N GLU A 43 22.64 12.02 20.93
CA GLU A 43 21.62 12.96 21.40
C GLU A 43 20.51 12.29 22.21
N ALA A 44 20.25 10.98 21.97
CA ALA A 44 19.22 10.21 22.65
C ALA A 44 19.49 8.71 22.49
N PRO A 45 18.97 7.82 23.38
CA PRO A 45 19.19 6.38 23.31
C PRO A 45 18.35 5.75 22.18
N VAL A 46 18.50 6.24 20.96
CA VAL A 46 17.79 5.77 19.75
C VAL A 46 18.78 5.36 18.66
N PRO A 47 18.46 4.34 17.84
CA PRO A 47 19.32 3.93 16.75
C PRO A 47 19.40 5.00 15.66
N VAL A 48 20.59 5.20 15.08
CA VAL A 48 20.79 5.99 13.87
C VAL A 48 20.68 5.07 12.67
N VAL A 49 19.64 5.27 11.85
CA VAL A 49 19.42 4.50 10.63
C VAL A 49 20.06 5.20 9.44
N ARG A 50 21.05 4.58 8.83
CA ARG A 50 21.61 5.02 7.55
C ARG A 50 20.72 4.46 6.45
N VAL A 51 19.96 5.33 5.77
CA VAL A 51 19.05 4.97 4.70
C VAL A 51 19.82 4.48 3.48
N THR A 52 19.39 3.36 2.91
CA THR A 52 19.95 2.74 1.70
C THR A 52 18.95 2.70 0.56
N GLY A 53 17.67 2.87 0.82
CA GLY A 53 16.64 2.88 -0.20
C GLY A 53 15.25 3.21 0.34
N GLN A 54 14.33 3.43 -0.61
CA GLN A 54 12.93 3.65 -0.33
C GLN A 54 12.07 2.84 -1.30
N SER A 55 10.92 2.36 -0.84
CA SER A 55 9.89 1.79 -1.70
C SER A 55 8.51 2.24 -1.25
N PHE A 56 7.57 2.28 -2.22
CA PHE A 56 6.22 2.76 -2.00
C PHE A 56 5.23 1.71 -2.49
N HIS A 57 4.18 1.47 -1.71
CA HIS A 57 3.16 0.48 -2.01
C HIS A 57 1.78 1.04 -1.70
N LEU A 58 0.77 0.54 -2.40
CA LEU A 58 -0.63 0.81 -2.05
C LEU A 58 -0.95 0.18 -0.69
N GLY A 59 -1.43 1.00 0.25
CA GLY A 59 -1.92 0.55 1.54
C GLY A 59 -3.46 0.56 1.62
N GLY A 60 -3.99 -0.04 2.67
CA GLY A 60 -5.43 -0.04 2.94
C GLY A 60 -6.27 -0.53 1.77
N ALA A 61 -7.30 0.24 1.42
CA ALA A 61 -8.23 -0.10 0.35
C ALA A 61 -7.55 -0.18 -1.02
N GLY A 62 -6.49 0.61 -1.27
CA GLY A 62 -5.70 0.55 -2.50
C GLY A 62 -5.05 -0.83 -2.72
N ASN A 63 -4.49 -1.41 -1.66
CA ASN A 63 -3.93 -2.76 -1.70
C ASN A 63 -5.01 -3.82 -2.00
N VAL A 64 -6.21 -3.68 -1.44
CA VAL A 64 -7.33 -4.59 -1.75
C VAL A 64 -7.68 -4.53 -3.24
N ALA A 65 -7.79 -3.31 -3.81
CA ALA A 65 -8.10 -3.14 -5.22
C ALA A 65 -7.02 -3.75 -6.13
N ALA A 66 -5.74 -3.58 -5.80
CA ALA A 66 -4.62 -4.20 -6.52
C ALA A 66 -4.65 -5.72 -6.43
N ASN A 67 -4.98 -6.29 -5.27
CA ASN A 67 -5.13 -7.74 -5.10
C ASN A 67 -6.27 -8.32 -5.95
N VAL A 68 -7.41 -7.63 -6.06
CA VAL A 68 -8.50 -8.04 -6.96
C VAL A 68 -8.00 -8.09 -8.42
N ARG A 69 -7.20 -7.10 -8.84
CA ARG A 69 -6.59 -7.10 -10.19
C ARG A 69 -5.64 -8.28 -10.38
N SER A 70 -4.77 -8.54 -9.43
CA SER A 70 -3.80 -9.64 -9.51
C SER A 70 -4.47 -11.01 -9.60
N LEU A 71 -5.67 -11.15 -9.05
CA LEU A 71 -6.49 -12.37 -9.12
C LEU A 71 -7.33 -12.47 -10.40
N GLY A 72 -7.18 -11.52 -11.35
CA GLY A 72 -7.84 -11.52 -12.65
C GLY A 72 -9.21 -10.86 -12.66
N GLY A 73 -9.63 -10.22 -11.58
CA GLY A 73 -10.82 -9.37 -11.53
C GLY A 73 -10.59 -7.99 -12.15
N ALA A 74 -11.63 -7.24 -12.40
CA ALA A 74 -11.58 -5.81 -12.69
C ALA A 74 -11.91 -5.04 -11.41
N SER A 75 -11.10 -4.04 -11.04
CA SER A 75 -11.35 -3.23 -9.85
C SER A 75 -11.38 -1.75 -10.15
N ALA A 76 -12.28 -1.05 -9.47
CA ALA A 76 -12.32 0.39 -9.35
C ALA A 76 -12.11 0.77 -7.89
N MET A 77 -11.41 1.89 -7.66
CA MET A 77 -11.15 2.43 -6.33
C MET A 77 -11.92 3.73 -6.15
N ALA A 78 -12.66 3.85 -5.04
CA ALA A 78 -13.27 5.09 -4.59
C ALA A 78 -12.72 5.48 -3.21
N GLY A 79 -12.31 6.74 -3.04
CA GLY A 79 -11.72 7.24 -1.81
C GLY A 79 -11.16 8.64 -1.98
N THR A 80 -10.36 9.09 -1.02
CA THR A 80 -9.81 10.44 -1.03
C THR A 80 -8.32 10.42 -0.76
N VAL A 81 -7.56 11.22 -1.52
CA VAL A 81 -6.14 11.50 -1.30
C VAL A 81 -5.92 13.02 -1.18
N GLY A 82 -4.79 13.43 -0.65
CA GLY A 82 -4.41 14.85 -0.61
C GLY A 82 -3.91 15.36 -1.96
N ARG A 83 -3.77 16.67 -2.06
CA ARG A 83 -3.08 17.36 -3.18
C ARG A 83 -1.59 17.48 -2.86
N ASP A 84 -0.92 16.35 -2.79
CA ASP A 84 0.48 16.23 -2.39
C ASP A 84 1.19 15.09 -3.14
N ALA A 85 2.50 14.99 -2.98
CA ALA A 85 3.31 13.94 -3.62
C ALA A 85 2.86 12.52 -3.23
N GLY A 86 2.29 12.32 -2.03
CA GLY A 86 1.71 11.05 -1.61
C GLY A 86 0.50 10.67 -2.46
N GLY A 87 -0.39 11.64 -2.72
CA GLY A 87 -1.58 11.46 -3.55
C GLY A 87 -1.22 11.16 -5.02
N GLU A 88 -0.21 11.82 -5.56
CA GLU A 88 0.31 11.54 -6.91
C GLU A 88 0.83 10.12 -7.00
N ARG A 89 1.67 9.69 -6.05
CA ARG A 89 2.20 8.32 -6.00
C ARG A 89 1.12 7.25 -5.85
N VAL A 90 0.07 7.52 -5.07
CA VAL A 90 -1.08 6.61 -4.98
C VAL A 90 -1.75 6.45 -6.34
N ARG A 91 -2.00 7.56 -7.07
CA ARG A 91 -2.63 7.51 -8.40
C ARG A 91 -1.78 6.75 -9.41
N GLU A 92 -0.47 7.00 -9.42
CA GLU A 92 0.49 6.26 -10.26
C GLU A 92 0.49 4.77 -9.95
N ALA A 93 0.51 4.40 -8.67
CA ALA A 93 0.51 3.00 -8.23
C ALA A 93 -0.82 2.29 -8.57
N LEU A 94 -1.98 2.97 -8.45
CA LEU A 94 -3.27 2.44 -8.88
C LEU A 94 -3.30 2.21 -10.39
N ALA A 95 -2.80 3.18 -11.17
CA ALA A 95 -2.71 3.05 -12.63
C ALA A 95 -1.78 1.90 -13.04
N ALA A 96 -0.61 1.79 -12.41
CA ALA A 96 0.34 0.68 -12.65
C ALA A 96 -0.25 -0.68 -12.32
N ALA A 97 -1.11 -0.77 -11.28
CA ALA A 97 -1.86 -1.98 -10.93
C ALA A 97 -3.07 -2.24 -11.84
N GLY A 98 -3.38 -1.35 -12.79
CA GLY A 98 -4.55 -1.45 -13.67
C GLY A 98 -5.88 -1.25 -12.94
N VAL A 99 -5.88 -0.55 -11.80
CA VAL A 99 -7.08 -0.19 -11.03
C VAL A 99 -7.69 1.08 -11.60
N GLU A 100 -8.98 1.09 -11.84
CA GLU A 100 -9.69 2.31 -12.22
C GLU A 100 -9.78 3.26 -11.02
N SER A 101 -9.24 4.49 -11.14
CA SER A 101 -9.12 5.44 -10.04
C SER A 101 -9.89 6.75 -10.25
N ARG A 102 -10.82 6.81 -11.21
CA ARG A 102 -11.62 8.04 -11.49
C ARG A 102 -12.43 8.52 -10.30
N LEU A 103 -12.78 7.61 -9.38
CA LEU A 103 -13.51 7.94 -8.14
C LEU A 103 -12.59 8.23 -6.96
N VAL A 104 -11.27 8.33 -7.18
CA VAL A 104 -10.32 8.78 -6.14
C VAL A 104 -10.23 10.31 -6.20
N GLU A 105 -10.96 10.96 -5.32
CA GLU A 105 -11.04 12.41 -5.26
C GLU A 105 -9.84 13.02 -4.52
N THR A 106 -9.56 14.29 -4.82
CA THR A 106 -8.56 15.07 -4.08
C THR A 106 -9.27 15.90 -3.01
N GLY A 107 -9.06 15.54 -1.74
CA GLY A 107 -9.62 16.27 -0.60
C GLY A 107 -8.97 17.64 -0.42
N ALA A 108 -9.78 18.68 -0.24
CA ALA A 108 -9.29 20.02 0.07
C ALA A 108 -8.76 20.06 1.51
N GLY A 109 -7.50 20.51 1.69
CA GLY A 109 -6.91 20.72 3.02
C GLY A 109 -6.57 19.46 3.83
N ARG A 110 -6.72 18.26 3.24
CA ARG A 110 -6.34 16.98 3.88
C ARG A 110 -5.11 16.40 3.19
N PRO A 111 -4.04 16.07 3.93
CA PRO A 111 -2.91 15.35 3.35
C PRO A 111 -3.27 13.90 3.04
N THR A 112 -2.54 13.30 2.10
CA THR A 112 -2.60 11.86 1.87
C THR A 112 -2.11 11.12 3.11
N THR A 113 -2.84 10.11 3.54
CA THR A 113 -2.38 9.22 4.61
C THR A 113 -1.16 8.44 4.15
N VAL A 114 -0.04 8.63 4.84
CA VAL A 114 1.22 7.91 4.58
C VAL A 114 1.64 7.19 5.84
N LYS A 115 1.95 5.90 5.70
CA LYS A 115 2.51 5.06 6.79
C LYS A 115 3.96 4.72 6.45
N THR A 116 4.88 5.49 7.03
CA THR A 116 6.32 5.29 6.86
C THR A 116 6.83 4.24 7.83
N ARG A 117 7.38 3.14 7.31
CA ARG A 117 8.03 2.08 8.09
C ARG A 117 9.53 2.16 7.87
N ILE A 118 10.28 2.42 8.95
CA ILE A 118 11.73 2.37 8.91
C ILE A 118 12.15 0.95 9.26
N VAL A 119 12.87 0.30 8.34
CA VAL A 119 13.28 -1.10 8.45
C VAL A 119 14.81 -1.18 8.39
N ALA A 120 15.39 -1.83 9.38
CA ALA A 120 16.84 -2.10 9.44
C ALA A 120 17.09 -3.55 9.87
N HIS A 121 18.07 -4.21 9.27
CA HIS A 121 18.41 -5.61 9.56
C HIS A 121 17.21 -6.58 9.45
N GLY A 122 16.27 -6.32 8.52
CA GLY A 122 15.07 -7.12 8.34
C GLY A 122 13.96 -6.92 9.39
N GLN A 123 14.12 -5.96 10.30
CA GLN A 123 13.16 -5.65 11.36
C GLN A 123 12.62 -4.22 11.23
N GLN A 124 11.35 -4.03 11.55
CA GLN A 124 10.78 -2.69 11.64
C GLN A 124 11.25 -2.02 12.93
N VAL A 125 11.98 -0.92 12.79
CA VAL A 125 12.52 -0.12 13.91
C VAL A 125 11.45 0.81 14.46
N VAL A 126 10.73 1.49 13.56
CA VAL A 126 9.68 2.45 13.91
C VAL A 126 8.69 2.63 12.76
N ARG A 127 7.48 3.06 13.08
CA ARG A 127 6.48 3.52 12.10
C ARG A 127 6.06 4.94 12.43
N ALA A 128 6.04 5.80 11.43
CA ALA A 128 5.50 7.15 11.50
C ALA A 128 4.26 7.24 10.59
N ASP A 129 3.15 7.72 11.13
CA ASP A 129 1.89 7.86 10.41
C ASP A 129 1.59 9.36 10.21
N ARG A 130 1.28 9.74 8.96
CA ARG A 130 0.83 11.09 8.60
C ARG A 130 -0.59 11.05 8.09
#